data_319b6b5e4b9b51e6f85e8275611f5831
#
_entry.id   319b6b5e4b9b51e6f85e8275611f5831
#
_cell.length_a   1.000
_cell.length_b   1.000
_cell.length_c   1.000
_cell.angle_alpha   90.00
_cell.angle_beta   90.00
_cell.angle_gamma   90.00
#
_symmetry.space_group_name_H-M   'P 1'
#
loop_
_entity.id
_entity.type
_entity.pdbx_description
1 polymer ?
#
loop_
_entity_poly.entity_id
_entity_poly.type
_entity_poly.pdbx_seq_one_letter_code
_entity_poly.pdbx_strand_id
1 'polypeptide(L)'
;VFGVYGIAVDARHLTLIADFMMQQGNYRPCSRAGIETSTSPFLKMSYETAAAFLVDATMKGSEDTLESPSSRIVMGRVPDLGTGSFGLRYDMKKAAKMAEEARKAAGKF
;
A
#
# COMPACT_ATOMS: atom_id res chain seq x y z
N VAL A 1 -27.00 -7.65 -13.66
CA VAL A 1 -27.24 -8.58 -12.54
C VAL A 1 -27.91 -7.87 -11.38
N PHE A 2 -27.30 -6.80 -10.84
CA PHE A 2 -27.86 -6.09 -9.67
C PHE A 2 -29.23 -5.47 -9.91
N GLY A 3 -29.50 -4.97 -11.12
CA GLY A 3 -30.77 -4.36 -11.47
C GLY A 3 -31.98 -5.31 -11.37
N VAL A 4 -31.76 -6.60 -11.66
CA VAL A 4 -32.80 -7.64 -11.55
C VAL A 4 -33.21 -7.85 -10.09
N TYR A 5 -32.29 -7.66 -9.14
CA TYR A 5 -32.56 -7.78 -7.69
C TYR A 5 -32.96 -6.45 -7.04
N GLY A 6 -33.12 -5.38 -7.82
CA GLY A 6 -33.45 -4.06 -7.29
C GLY A 6 -32.31 -3.41 -6.48
N ILE A 7 -31.08 -3.85 -6.64
CA ILE A 7 -29.90 -3.33 -5.95
C ILE A 7 -29.33 -2.16 -6.75
N ALA A 8 -29.31 -0.99 -6.14
CA ALA A 8 -28.65 0.20 -6.72
C ALA A 8 -27.15 0.17 -6.39
N VAL A 9 -26.31 0.20 -7.42
CA VAL A 9 -24.85 0.25 -7.29
C VAL A 9 -24.34 1.50 -7.99
N ASP A 10 -23.49 2.28 -7.30
CA ASP A 10 -22.87 3.45 -7.89
C ASP A 10 -21.91 3.02 -9.02
N ALA A 11 -22.00 3.68 -10.16
CA ALA A 11 -21.16 3.40 -11.32
C ALA A 11 -19.66 3.53 -11.04
N ARG A 12 -19.26 4.34 -10.04
CA ARG A 12 -17.85 4.50 -9.64
C ARG A 12 -17.24 3.22 -9.11
N HIS A 13 -17.97 2.40 -8.36
CA HIS A 13 -17.51 1.11 -7.89
C HIS A 13 -17.24 0.14 -9.05
N LEU A 14 -18.17 0.07 -9.99
CA LEU A 14 -18.06 -0.77 -11.17
C LEU A 14 -16.90 -0.33 -12.07
N THR A 15 -16.77 0.98 -12.28
CA THR A 15 -15.68 1.56 -13.08
C THR A 15 -14.32 1.27 -12.49
N LEU A 16 -14.14 1.42 -11.18
CA LEU A 16 -12.88 1.13 -10.49
C LEU A 16 -12.45 -0.32 -10.67
N ILE A 17 -13.37 -1.26 -10.47
CA ILE A 17 -13.09 -2.69 -10.63
C ILE A 17 -12.77 -3.02 -12.08
N ALA A 18 -13.55 -2.50 -13.03
CA ALA A 18 -13.33 -2.72 -14.46
C ALA A 18 -11.98 -2.17 -14.91
N ASP A 19 -11.60 -0.97 -14.50
CA ASP A 19 -10.32 -0.34 -14.83
C ASP A 19 -9.15 -1.15 -14.27
N PHE A 20 -9.27 -1.64 -13.04
CA PHE A 20 -8.25 -2.49 -12.44
C PHE A 20 -8.08 -3.80 -13.19
N MET A 21 -9.17 -4.47 -13.59
CA MET A 21 -9.13 -5.72 -14.31
C MET A 21 -8.58 -5.56 -15.74
N MET A 22 -8.74 -4.40 -16.34
CA MET A 22 -8.37 -4.10 -17.72
C MET A 22 -7.08 -3.26 -17.86
N GLN A 23 -6.41 -2.93 -16.75
CA GLN A 23 -5.29 -1.98 -16.78
C GLN A 23 -4.10 -2.42 -17.63
N GLN A 24 -3.94 -3.72 -17.88
CA GLN A 24 -2.87 -4.25 -18.74
C GLN A 24 -3.29 -4.44 -20.22
N GLY A 25 -4.47 -3.97 -20.58
CA GLY A 25 -5.04 -4.12 -21.92
C GLY A 25 -5.76 -5.45 -22.18
N ASN A 26 -5.56 -6.44 -21.33
CA ASN A 26 -6.25 -7.73 -21.36
C ASN A 26 -7.07 -7.92 -20.07
N TYR A 27 -8.09 -8.76 -20.15
CA TYR A 27 -8.87 -9.15 -19.00
C TYR A 27 -8.03 -9.90 -17.96
N ARG A 28 -8.05 -9.41 -16.73
CA ARG A 28 -7.44 -10.05 -15.56
C ARG A 28 -8.49 -10.30 -14.49
N PRO A 29 -8.75 -11.55 -14.09
CA PRO A 29 -9.71 -11.81 -13.01
C PRO A 29 -9.14 -11.35 -11.65
N CYS A 30 -10.04 -10.97 -10.73
CA CYS A 30 -9.69 -10.71 -9.34
C CYS A 30 -9.53 -12.01 -8.55
N SER A 31 -8.68 -12.89 -9.03
CA SER A 31 -8.41 -14.22 -8.48
C SER A 31 -6.92 -14.52 -8.53
N ARG A 32 -6.54 -15.70 -8.07
CA ARG A 32 -5.17 -16.21 -8.11
C ARG A 32 -4.57 -16.19 -9.53
N ALA A 33 -5.36 -16.52 -10.55
CA ALA A 33 -4.93 -16.46 -11.94
C ALA A 33 -4.55 -15.04 -12.38
N GLY A 34 -5.25 -14.01 -11.88
CA GLY A 34 -4.92 -12.62 -12.15
C GLY A 34 -3.65 -12.15 -11.44
N ILE A 35 -3.40 -12.62 -10.22
CA ILE A 35 -2.23 -12.21 -9.44
C ILE A 35 -0.93 -12.86 -9.91
N GLU A 36 -1.00 -13.99 -10.61
CA GLU A 36 0.17 -14.66 -11.19
C GLU A 36 0.95 -13.78 -12.17
N THR A 37 0.29 -12.82 -12.78
CA THR A 37 0.92 -11.85 -13.69
C THR A 37 1.67 -10.74 -12.98
N SER A 38 1.55 -10.61 -11.67
CA SER A 38 2.27 -9.61 -10.87
C SER A 38 3.78 -9.88 -10.85
N THR A 39 4.56 -8.83 -10.87
CA THR A 39 6.01 -8.89 -10.77
C THR A 39 6.53 -8.96 -9.34
N SER A 40 5.67 -8.73 -8.35
CA SER A 40 6.04 -8.75 -6.92
C SER A 40 5.84 -10.15 -6.33
N PRO A 41 6.91 -10.88 -5.97
CA PRO A 41 6.80 -12.18 -5.31
C PRO A 41 6.06 -12.13 -3.98
N PHE A 42 6.33 -11.14 -3.14
CA PHE A 42 5.68 -11.00 -1.84
C PHE A 42 4.19 -10.68 -1.96
N LEU A 43 3.79 -9.87 -2.95
CA LEU A 43 2.39 -9.62 -3.22
C LEU A 43 1.64 -10.90 -3.60
N LYS A 44 2.22 -11.71 -4.47
CA LYS A 44 1.66 -13.03 -4.84
C LYS A 44 1.51 -13.96 -3.63
N MET A 45 2.55 -14.05 -2.80
CA MET A 45 2.53 -14.88 -1.59
C MET A 45 1.50 -14.42 -0.56
N SER A 46 1.21 -13.12 -0.50
CA SER A 46 0.27 -12.56 0.47
C SER A 46 -1.19 -12.85 0.17
N TYR A 47 -1.50 -13.31 -1.03
CA TYR A 47 -2.88 -13.59 -1.44
C TYR A 47 -3.31 -15.01 -1.11
N GLU A 48 -2.80 -15.99 -1.83
CA GLU A 48 -3.10 -17.42 -1.65
C GLU A 48 -1.90 -18.26 -2.08
N THR A 49 -1.86 -19.53 -1.67
CA THR A 49 -0.82 -20.49 -2.08
C THR A 49 0.61 -19.95 -1.88
N ALA A 50 0.89 -19.42 -0.70
CA ALA A 50 2.16 -18.79 -0.38
C ALA A 50 3.38 -19.67 -0.68
N ALA A 51 3.32 -20.97 -0.33
CA ALA A 51 4.42 -21.91 -0.54
C ALA A 51 4.75 -22.13 -2.03
N ALA A 52 3.75 -22.25 -2.89
CA ALA A 52 3.95 -22.43 -4.32
C ALA A 52 4.61 -21.20 -4.96
N PHE A 53 4.15 -20.00 -4.61
CA PHE A 53 4.74 -18.77 -5.10
C PHE A 53 6.15 -18.52 -4.53
N LEU A 54 6.40 -18.91 -3.29
CA LEU A 54 7.75 -18.82 -2.69
C LEU A 54 8.74 -19.71 -3.44
N VAL A 55 8.38 -20.95 -3.69
CA VAL A 55 9.21 -21.91 -4.45
C VAL A 55 9.48 -21.40 -5.87
N ASP A 56 8.45 -20.93 -6.57
CA ASP A 56 8.60 -20.38 -7.93
C ASP A 56 9.52 -19.15 -7.94
N ALA A 57 9.36 -18.24 -6.99
CA ALA A 57 10.20 -17.04 -6.85
C ALA A 57 11.67 -17.38 -6.57
N THR A 58 11.92 -18.36 -5.71
CA THR A 58 13.28 -18.79 -5.38
C THR A 58 13.95 -19.51 -6.55
N MET A 59 13.21 -20.34 -7.28
CA MET A 59 13.74 -21.02 -8.45
C MET A 59 14.08 -20.06 -9.59
N LYS A 60 13.30 -19.00 -9.77
CA LYS A 60 13.53 -17.98 -10.79
C LYS A 60 14.51 -16.89 -10.35
N GLY A 61 14.88 -16.83 -9.08
CA GLY A 61 15.69 -15.74 -8.53
C GLY A 61 14.99 -14.39 -8.64
N SER A 62 13.67 -14.35 -8.44
CA SER A 62 12.89 -13.12 -8.57
C SER A 62 13.20 -12.12 -7.47
N GLU A 63 13.28 -10.85 -7.82
CA GLU A 63 13.49 -9.74 -6.89
C GLU A 63 12.17 -9.00 -6.63
N ASP A 64 12.03 -8.42 -5.43
CA ASP A 64 10.89 -7.58 -5.06
C ASP A 64 11.37 -6.19 -4.67
N THR A 65 10.83 -5.17 -5.33
CA THR A 65 11.17 -3.76 -5.06
C THR A 65 10.50 -3.20 -3.80
N LEU A 66 9.63 -3.97 -3.15
CA LEU A 66 8.89 -3.58 -1.95
C LEU A 66 8.04 -2.31 -2.13
N GLU A 67 7.39 -2.19 -3.27
CA GLU A 67 6.49 -1.06 -3.56
C GLU A 67 5.07 -1.30 -3.06
N SER A 68 4.59 -2.56 -3.10
CA SER A 68 3.25 -2.87 -2.65
C SER A 68 3.14 -2.84 -1.12
N PRO A 69 1.98 -2.44 -0.56
CA PRO A 69 1.75 -2.47 0.88
C PRO A 69 1.93 -3.86 1.48
N SER A 70 1.47 -4.91 0.80
CA SER A 70 1.63 -6.30 1.24
C SER A 70 3.09 -6.71 1.38
N SER A 71 3.93 -6.38 0.41
CA SER A 71 5.37 -6.66 0.44
C SER A 71 6.05 -6.01 1.63
N ARG A 72 5.73 -4.75 1.89
CA ARG A 72 6.30 -3.99 3.01
C ARG A 72 5.86 -4.53 4.36
N ILE A 73 4.59 -4.87 4.51
CA ILE A 73 4.05 -5.45 5.74
C ILE A 73 4.73 -6.80 6.05
N VAL A 74 4.88 -7.66 5.06
CA VAL A 74 5.57 -8.95 5.22
C VAL A 74 7.02 -8.77 5.67
N MET A 75 7.69 -7.76 5.17
CA MET A 75 9.08 -7.43 5.52
C MET A 75 9.23 -6.56 6.77
N GLY A 76 8.14 -6.26 7.47
CA GLY A 76 8.15 -5.43 8.67
C GLY A 76 8.39 -3.94 8.41
N ARG A 77 8.13 -3.46 7.20
CA ARG A 77 8.28 -2.05 6.81
C ARG A 77 6.94 -1.33 6.79
N VAL A 78 6.97 -0.03 7.04
CA VAL A 78 5.78 0.82 6.94
C VAL A 78 5.46 1.06 5.46
N PRO A 79 4.18 0.86 5.02
CA PRO A 79 3.75 1.20 3.66
C PRO A 79 3.91 2.69 3.34
N ASP A 80 4.22 3.01 2.07
CA ASP A 80 4.34 4.38 1.55
C ASP A 80 2.98 5.00 1.19
N LEU A 81 2.01 4.84 2.06
CA LEU A 81 0.66 5.38 1.87
C LEU A 81 0.05 5.83 3.20
N GLY A 82 -0.93 6.71 3.14
CA GLY A 82 -1.53 7.29 4.33
C GLY A 82 -0.49 8.11 5.12
N THR A 83 -0.37 7.86 6.41
CA THR A 83 0.61 8.54 7.29
C THR A 83 2.06 8.16 7.00
N GLY A 84 2.30 7.04 6.32
CA GLY A 84 3.63 6.61 5.88
C GLY A 84 4.13 7.25 4.58
N SER A 85 3.31 8.06 3.91
CA SER A 85 3.68 8.74 2.66
C SER A 85 4.60 9.93 2.85
N PHE A 86 4.75 10.42 4.07
CA PHE A 86 5.61 11.56 4.45
C PHE A 86 6.36 11.27 5.73
N GLY A 87 7.51 11.94 5.89
CA GLY A 87 8.31 11.88 7.11
C GLY A 87 8.01 13.05 8.05
N LEU A 88 7.98 12.78 9.36
CA LEU A 88 7.94 13.81 10.40
C LEU A 88 9.35 14.10 10.88
N ARG A 89 9.73 15.37 10.86
CA ARG A 89 11.01 15.83 11.40
C ARG A 89 10.77 16.92 12.45
N TYR A 90 11.56 16.88 13.47
CA TYR A 90 11.51 17.89 14.52
C TYR A 90 12.24 19.18 14.05
N ASP A 91 11.55 20.33 14.12
CA ASP A 91 12.17 21.61 13.80
C ASP A 91 12.95 22.12 15.02
N MET A 92 14.23 21.82 15.06
CA MET A 92 15.12 22.18 16.15
C MET A 92 15.24 23.70 16.34
N LYS A 93 15.16 24.48 15.26
CA LYS A 93 15.24 25.96 15.35
C LYS A 93 14.01 26.54 16.01
N LYS A 94 12.84 26.05 15.64
CA LYS A 94 11.56 26.46 16.22
C LYS A 94 11.46 26.04 17.70
N ALA A 95 11.86 24.81 17.99
CA ALA A 95 11.89 24.30 19.36
C ALA A 95 12.80 25.12 20.27
N ALA A 96 13.99 25.50 19.81
CA ALA A 96 14.92 26.34 20.57
C ALA A 96 14.33 27.73 20.85
N LYS A 97 13.66 28.35 19.87
CA LYS A 97 12.96 29.64 20.07
C LYS A 97 11.84 29.55 21.10
N MET A 98 11.00 28.54 21.01
CA MET A 98 9.92 28.29 21.96
C MET A 98 10.44 28.06 23.37
N ALA A 99 11.54 27.33 23.52
CA ALA A 99 12.18 27.10 24.81
C ALA A 99 12.75 28.42 25.42
N GLU A 100 13.33 29.29 24.58
CA GLU A 100 13.82 30.58 24.99
C GLU A 100 12.69 31.54 25.41
N GLU A 101 11.61 31.55 24.65
CA GLU A 101 10.39 32.34 24.99
C GLU A 101 9.76 31.86 26.30
N ALA A 102 9.66 30.55 26.51
CA ALA A 102 9.17 29.97 27.75
C ALA A 102 10.06 30.34 28.96
N ARG A 103 11.39 30.35 28.80
CA ARG A 103 12.33 30.81 29.83
C ARG A 103 12.16 32.28 30.14
N LYS A 104 12.02 33.14 29.15
CA LYS A 104 11.76 34.57 29.32
C LYS A 104 10.42 34.85 30.01
N ALA A 105 9.39 34.05 29.69
CA ALA A 105 8.09 34.15 30.35
C ALA A 105 8.15 33.70 31.83
N ALA A 106 8.86 32.60 32.12
CA ALA A 106 9.05 32.08 33.48
C ALA A 106 9.95 32.98 34.37
N GLY A 107 10.89 33.72 33.77
CA GLY A 107 11.79 34.64 34.49
C GLY A 107 11.20 36.01 34.78
N LYS A 108 9.94 36.28 34.44
CA LYS A 108 9.24 37.57 34.69
C LYS A 108 8.46 37.61 35.99
N PHE A 109 8.61 36.66 36.86
CA PHE A 109 8.00 36.61 38.18
C PHE A 109 9.06 36.72 39.26
#